data_8da42255eaa8060bbb8e49ce708b6468
#
_entry.id   8da42255eaa8060bbb8e49ce708b6468
#
_cell.length_a   1.000
_cell.length_b   1.000
_cell.length_c   1.000
_cell.angle_alpha   90.00
_cell.angle_beta   90.00
_cell.angle_gamma   90.00
#
_symmetry.space_group_name_H-M   'P 1'
#
loop_
_entity.id
_entity.type
_entity.pdbx_description
1 polymer ?
#
loop_
_entity_poly.entity_id
_entity_poly.type
_entity_poly.pdbx_seq_one_letter_code
_entity_poly.pdbx_strand_id
1 'polypeptide(L)'
;MSKSNFSEEFKRDAVRQITERGYPVAEVSQRLGVSQHSLYEWKKKFAASNAKGNDETEEIRRLKKELARVTEERDIPKKSGRVFRQGCKVKYAFIALHRLQFSVRTICRLLRVHPSGFYTWLKNPLSRRANEDKRQTDLLLKAWEESGKVYGYRKLHDDLLDQGEICCPNRVARLTRLAGIKAQIGYKRRPGIYGGRPAVAIDNTLDRQFDVAAPDKAWVTDITYIRTCEGFAYLAVVIDLYSRRVIGWAMQSRQTTDVVLQALLMAVWRRKPKDKVLIHSDQGSQFTSMDWASFLRHHNLVHSMSRRGNCHDNAVAESFFNLLKRERIRRRVYRSRDEARQDVFDYIEMFYNPKRKHVRNGMLSPVEFEKQQKI
;
A
#
# COMPACT_ATOMS: atom_id res chain seq x y z
N MET A 1 -79.48 -66.50 -22.66
CA MET A 1 -79.25 -65.65 -21.50
C MET A 1 -78.82 -64.31 -21.97
N SER A 2 -79.65 -63.23 -21.78
CA SER A 2 -79.39 -61.89 -22.27
C SER A 2 -78.20 -61.26 -21.50
N LYS A 3 -77.24 -60.71 -22.21
CA LYS A 3 -76.14 -59.89 -21.63
C LYS A 3 -76.76 -58.60 -21.06
N SER A 4 -76.91 -58.53 -19.75
CA SER A 4 -77.25 -57.27 -19.09
C SER A 4 -76.15 -56.25 -19.30
N ASN A 5 -76.43 -55.23 -20.11
CA ASN A 5 -75.48 -54.09 -20.35
C ASN A 5 -75.61 -53.11 -19.21
N PHE A 6 -74.70 -53.23 -18.25
CA PHE A 6 -74.59 -52.19 -17.17
C PHE A 6 -73.90 -50.92 -17.68
N SER A 7 -74.39 -49.73 -17.23
CA SER A 7 -73.77 -48.45 -17.60
C SER A 7 -72.33 -48.34 -17.05
N GLU A 8 -71.50 -47.55 -17.69
CA GLU A 8 -70.13 -47.27 -17.23
C GLU A 8 -70.08 -46.66 -15.82
N GLU A 9 -71.08 -45.88 -15.49
CA GLU A 9 -71.22 -45.27 -14.15
C GLU A 9 -71.49 -46.37 -13.10
N PHE A 10 -72.43 -47.23 -13.37
CA PHE A 10 -72.72 -48.36 -12.49
C PHE A 10 -71.53 -49.29 -12.28
N LYS A 11 -70.74 -49.55 -13.31
CA LYS A 11 -69.51 -50.35 -13.21
C LYS A 11 -68.47 -49.62 -12.33
N ARG A 12 -68.30 -48.27 -12.43
CA ARG A 12 -67.43 -47.50 -11.59
C ARG A 12 -67.84 -47.49 -10.13
N ASP A 13 -69.12 -47.34 -9.87
CA ASP A 13 -69.68 -47.34 -8.53
C ASP A 13 -69.54 -48.69 -7.86
N ALA A 14 -69.76 -49.75 -8.60
CA ALA A 14 -69.57 -51.15 -8.14
C ALA A 14 -68.07 -51.41 -7.76
N VAL A 15 -67.13 -50.90 -8.57
CA VAL A 15 -65.68 -50.99 -8.27
C VAL A 15 -65.31 -50.13 -7.07
N ARG A 16 -65.89 -48.92 -6.90
CA ARG A 16 -65.69 -48.06 -5.72
C ARG A 16 -66.10 -48.76 -4.42
N GLN A 17 -67.20 -49.54 -4.41
CA GLN A 17 -67.62 -50.29 -3.23
C GLN A 17 -66.51 -51.25 -2.75
N ILE A 18 -65.78 -51.89 -3.75
CA ILE A 18 -64.76 -52.85 -3.48
C ILE A 18 -63.42 -52.14 -3.10
N THR A 19 -63.04 -51.00 -3.80
CA THR A 19 -61.71 -50.45 -3.66
C THR A 19 -61.66 -49.36 -2.56
N GLU A 20 -62.68 -48.54 -2.44
CA GLU A 20 -62.68 -47.41 -1.48
C GLU A 20 -63.39 -47.75 -0.15
N ARG A 21 -64.45 -48.61 -0.23
CA ARG A 21 -65.24 -48.97 0.96
C ARG A 21 -64.85 -50.32 1.54
N GLY A 22 -63.96 -51.14 0.83
CA GLY A 22 -63.41 -52.39 1.35
C GLY A 22 -64.36 -53.56 1.41
N TYR A 23 -65.52 -53.49 0.75
CA TYR A 23 -66.45 -54.66 0.73
C TYR A 23 -65.88 -55.83 -0.04
N PRO A 24 -66.04 -57.06 0.47
CA PRO A 24 -65.59 -58.26 -0.23
C PRO A 24 -66.31 -58.41 -1.60
N VAL A 25 -65.59 -58.78 -2.66
CA VAL A 25 -66.12 -58.90 -4.03
C VAL A 25 -67.34 -59.85 -4.05
N ALA A 26 -67.32 -60.92 -3.24
CA ALA A 26 -68.44 -61.86 -3.11
C ALA A 26 -69.74 -61.21 -2.62
N GLU A 27 -69.61 -60.30 -1.62
CA GLU A 27 -70.76 -59.58 -1.06
C GLU A 27 -71.34 -58.57 -2.05
N VAL A 28 -70.44 -57.79 -2.73
CA VAL A 28 -70.85 -56.83 -3.78
C VAL A 28 -71.50 -57.54 -4.97
N SER A 29 -71.02 -58.75 -5.33
CA SER A 29 -71.61 -59.65 -6.35
C SER A 29 -73.02 -60.08 -5.99
N GLN A 30 -73.25 -60.48 -4.78
CA GLN A 30 -74.54 -60.90 -4.29
C GLN A 30 -75.56 -59.74 -4.18
N ARG A 31 -75.13 -58.56 -3.72
CA ARG A 31 -75.98 -57.40 -3.57
C ARG A 31 -76.38 -56.77 -4.89
N LEU A 32 -75.49 -56.74 -5.88
CA LEU A 32 -75.70 -56.05 -7.16
C LEU A 32 -76.16 -57.05 -8.28
N GLY A 33 -76.24 -58.33 -7.99
CA GLY A 33 -76.64 -59.36 -8.96
C GLY A 33 -75.67 -59.53 -10.14
N VAL A 34 -74.36 -59.17 -9.94
CA VAL A 34 -73.31 -59.18 -10.96
C VAL A 34 -72.31 -60.28 -10.66
N SER A 35 -71.89 -61.02 -11.69
CA SER A 35 -70.92 -62.08 -11.49
C SER A 35 -69.58 -61.53 -10.90
N GLN A 36 -68.96 -62.28 -10.00
CA GLN A 36 -67.65 -61.93 -9.44
C GLN A 36 -66.60 -61.73 -10.52
N HIS A 37 -66.67 -62.51 -11.62
CA HIS A 37 -65.73 -62.34 -12.72
C HIS A 37 -65.88 -60.98 -13.41
N SER A 38 -67.11 -60.51 -13.60
CA SER A 38 -67.38 -59.19 -14.17
C SER A 38 -66.84 -58.06 -13.26
N LEU A 39 -66.95 -58.19 -11.94
CA LEU A 39 -66.41 -57.19 -10.98
C LEU A 39 -64.88 -57.21 -10.98
N TYR A 40 -64.17 -58.32 -11.13
CA TYR A 40 -62.73 -58.41 -11.29
C TYR A 40 -62.25 -57.74 -12.60
N GLU A 41 -62.98 -58.04 -13.74
CA GLU A 41 -62.68 -57.38 -15.02
C GLU A 41 -62.88 -55.86 -14.96
N TRP A 42 -63.94 -55.39 -14.31
CA TRP A 42 -64.16 -53.96 -14.13
C TRP A 42 -63.09 -53.33 -13.20
N LYS A 43 -62.72 -53.96 -12.11
CA LYS A 43 -61.62 -53.60 -11.24
C LYS A 43 -60.32 -53.40 -12.00
N LYS A 44 -59.98 -54.34 -12.89
CA LYS A 44 -58.78 -54.29 -13.73
C LYS A 44 -58.84 -53.17 -14.75
N LYS A 45 -60.02 -52.96 -15.40
CA LYS A 45 -60.23 -51.86 -16.37
C LYS A 45 -60.12 -50.54 -15.77
N PHE A 46 -60.64 -50.26 -14.58
CA PHE A 46 -60.61 -48.99 -13.91
C PHE A 46 -59.33 -48.80 -13.10
N ALA A 47 -58.60 -49.82 -12.72
CA ALA A 47 -57.25 -49.67 -12.15
C ALA A 47 -56.24 -49.14 -13.19
N ALA A 48 -56.35 -49.54 -14.46
CA ALA A 48 -55.54 -49.01 -15.56
C ALA A 48 -55.85 -47.50 -15.87
N SER A 49 -57.05 -47.02 -15.54
CA SER A 49 -57.41 -45.59 -15.67
C SER A 49 -56.77 -44.72 -14.58
N ASN A 50 -56.56 -45.26 -13.39
CA ASN A 50 -55.87 -44.53 -12.31
C ASN A 50 -54.34 -44.43 -12.53
N ALA A 51 -53.73 -45.32 -13.28
CA ALA A 51 -52.30 -45.23 -13.67
C ALA A 51 -52.05 -44.08 -14.64
N LYS A 52 -53.01 -43.69 -15.53
CA LYS A 52 -52.88 -42.49 -16.38
C LYS A 52 -52.96 -41.18 -15.59
N GLY A 53 -53.73 -41.09 -14.50
CA GLY A 53 -53.83 -39.88 -13.66
C GLY A 53 -52.55 -39.62 -12.84
N ASN A 54 -51.74 -40.67 -12.52
CA ASN A 54 -50.45 -40.51 -11.88
C ASN A 54 -49.37 -40.01 -12.86
N ASP A 55 -49.43 -40.36 -14.12
CA ASP A 55 -48.49 -39.91 -15.16
C ASP A 55 -48.72 -38.40 -15.46
N GLU A 56 -49.98 -37.96 -15.55
CA GLU A 56 -50.31 -36.53 -15.72
C GLU A 56 -49.89 -35.68 -14.51
N THR A 57 -50.00 -36.16 -13.30
CA THR A 57 -49.55 -35.45 -12.08
C THR A 57 -48.02 -35.38 -11.99
N GLU A 58 -47.28 -36.39 -12.41
CA GLU A 58 -45.82 -36.33 -12.51
C GLU A 58 -45.36 -35.42 -13.62
N GLU A 59 -46.02 -35.37 -14.75
CA GLU A 59 -45.71 -34.45 -15.86
C GLU A 59 -46.01 -32.99 -15.50
N ILE A 60 -47.10 -32.67 -14.83
CA ILE A 60 -47.38 -31.32 -14.27
C ILE A 60 -46.32 -30.94 -13.26
N ARG A 61 -45.86 -31.82 -12.42
CA ARG A 61 -44.76 -31.57 -11.44
C ARG A 61 -43.43 -31.29 -12.15
N ARG A 62 -43.13 -32.02 -13.23
CA ARG A 62 -41.96 -31.83 -14.08
C ARG A 62 -42.00 -30.48 -14.80
N LEU A 63 -43.15 -30.13 -15.44
CA LEU A 63 -43.35 -28.89 -16.15
C LEU A 63 -43.29 -27.68 -15.20
N LYS A 64 -43.83 -27.76 -13.99
CA LYS A 64 -43.70 -26.72 -12.96
C LYS A 64 -42.25 -26.52 -12.54
N LYS A 65 -41.46 -27.59 -12.38
CA LYS A 65 -40.00 -27.48 -12.11
C LYS A 65 -39.25 -26.82 -13.26
N GLU A 66 -39.59 -27.16 -14.49
CA GLU A 66 -38.95 -26.61 -15.69
C GLU A 66 -39.31 -25.14 -15.89
N LEU A 67 -40.56 -24.76 -15.66
CA LEU A 67 -41.01 -23.40 -15.69
C LEU A 67 -40.30 -22.54 -14.64
N ALA A 68 -40.17 -23.03 -13.41
CA ALA A 68 -39.43 -22.31 -12.36
C ALA A 68 -37.96 -22.13 -12.76
N ARG A 69 -37.32 -23.16 -13.33
CA ARG A 69 -35.93 -23.10 -13.82
C ARG A 69 -35.78 -22.09 -14.95
N VAL A 70 -36.65 -22.11 -15.96
CA VAL A 70 -36.59 -21.16 -17.11
C VAL A 70 -36.87 -19.74 -16.66
N THR A 71 -37.76 -19.55 -15.68
CA THR A 71 -38.03 -18.25 -15.10
C THR A 71 -36.81 -17.69 -14.37
N GLU A 72 -36.12 -18.51 -13.57
CA GLU A 72 -34.84 -18.12 -12.96
C GLU A 72 -33.78 -17.79 -14.02
N GLU A 73 -33.64 -18.60 -15.05
CA GLU A 73 -32.68 -18.41 -16.15
C GLU A 73 -32.95 -17.12 -16.95
N ARG A 74 -34.19 -16.66 -17.02
CA ARG A 74 -34.61 -15.38 -17.63
C ARG A 74 -34.33 -14.18 -16.71
N ASP A 75 -34.63 -14.30 -15.42
CA ASP A 75 -34.63 -13.17 -14.50
C ASP A 75 -33.22 -12.82 -13.97
N ILE A 76 -32.35 -13.82 -13.85
CA ILE A 76 -30.95 -13.63 -13.48
C ILE A 76 -30.19 -12.74 -14.49
N PRO A 77 -30.24 -12.95 -15.83
CA PRO A 77 -29.59 -12.09 -16.81
C PRO A 77 -30.07 -10.65 -16.78
N LYS A 78 -31.37 -10.42 -16.56
CA LYS A 78 -31.92 -9.04 -16.44
C LYS A 78 -31.27 -8.25 -15.29
N LYS A 79 -30.99 -8.91 -14.16
CA LYS A 79 -30.32 -8.31 -12.99
C LYS A 79 -28.81 -8.23 -13.12
N SER A 80 -28.18 -9.05 -13.95
CA SER A 80 -26.73 -9.24 -14.02
C SER A 80 -26.05 -8.67 -15.27
N GLY A 81 -26.73 -7.88 -16.09
CA GLY A 81 -26.28 -7.49 -17.44
C GLY A 81 -24.83 -7.01 -17.58
N ARG A 82 -24.30 -6.27 -16.60
CA ARG A 82 -22.88 -5.84 -16.58
C ARG A 82 -21.93 -6.85 -15.91
N VAL A 83 -22.43 -7.75 -15.08
CA VAL A 83 -21.63 -8.67 -14.27
C VAL A 83 -21.00 -9.79 -15.08
N PHE A 84 -21.61 -10.17 -16.23
CA PHE A 84 -21.11 -11.25 -17.10
C PHE A 84 -19.68 -11.02 -17.60
N ARG A 85 -19.34 -9.77 -17.90
CA ARG A 85 -18.00 -9.39 -18.43
C ARG A 85 -16.98 -9.08 -17.34
N GLN A 86 -17.38 -9.13 -16.07
CA GLN A 86 -16.53 -8.78 -14.93
C GLN A 86 -15.71 -9.98 -14.45
N GLY A 87 -14.66 -9.70 -13.66
CA GLY A 87 -13.83 -10.73 -13.05
C GLY A 87 -14.57 -11.55 -11.99
N CYS A 88 -14.02 -12.72 -11.64
CA CYS A 88 -14.65 -13.70 -10.73
C CYS A 88 -15.09 -13.09 -9.37
N LYS A 89 -14.34 -12.12 -8.82
CA LYS A 89 -14.72 -11.47 -7.55
C LYS A 89 -16.05 -10.75 -7.62
N VAL A 90 -16.32 -10.02 -8.70
CA VAL A 90 -17.58 -9.29 -8.89
C VAL A 90 -18.73 -10.28 -9.12
N LYS A 91 -18.47 -11.38 -9.85
CA LYS A 91 -19.43 -12.46 -10.04
C LYS A 91 -19.79 -13.13 -8.71
N TYR A 92 -18.79 -13.40 -7.85
CA TYR A 92 -19.04 -13.99 -6.54
C TYR A 92 -19.79 -13.04 -5.59
N ALA A 93 -19.50 -11.74 -5.63
CA ALA A 93 -20.25 -10.75 -4.88
C ALA A 93 -21.73 -10.70 -5.33
N PHE A 94 -21.99 -10.77 -6.63
CA PHE A 94 -23.35 -10.87 -7.18
C PHE A 94 -24.07 -12.16 -6.71
N ILE A 95 -23.39 -13.31 -6.72
CA ILE A 95 -23.94 -14.57 -6.22
C ILE A 95 -24.29 -14.44 -4.73
N ALA A 96 -23.41 -13.86 -3.92
CA ALA A 96 -23.63 -13.66 -2.50
C ALA A 96 -24.87 -12.78 -2.20
N LEU A 97 -25.09 -11.76 -3.01
CA LEU A 97 -26.24 -10.85 -2.88
C LEU A 97 -27.57 -11.54 -3.23
N HIS A 98 -27.56 -12.44 -4.23
CA HIS A 98 -28.77 -13.05 -4.77
C HIS A 98 -29.01 -14.50 -4.35
N ARG A 99 -28.15 -15.09 -3.49
CA ARG A 99 -28.23 -16.50 -3.06
C ARG A 99 -29.50 -16.87 -2.30
N LEU A 100 -30.23 -15.90 -1.76
CA LEU A 100 -31.50 -16.12 -1.07
C LEU A 100 -32.68 -16.11 -2.06
N GLN A 101 -32.53 -15.50 -3.25
CA GLN A 101 -33.57 -15.41 -4.25
C GLN A 101 -33.49 -16.51 -5.32
N PHE A 102 -32.27 -16.92 -5.66
CA PHE A 102 -32.02 -17.87 -6.73
C PHE A 102 -31.04 -18.96 -6.28
N SER A 103 -31.14 -20.14 -6.89
CA SER A 103 -30.20 -21.22 -6.63
C SER A 103 -28.76 -20.82 -6.99
N VAL A 104 -27.82 -21.00 -6.04
CA VAL A 104 -26.38 -20.74 -6.25
C VAL A 104 -25.85 -21.49 -7.47
N ARG A 105 -26.29 -22.74 -7.68
CA ARG A 105 -25.88 -23.56 -8.84
C ARG A 105 -26.33 -22.92 -10.16
N THR A 106 -27.57 -22.41 -10.22
CA THR A 106 -28.12 -21.76 -11.41
C THR A 106 -27.35 -20.48 -11.73
N ILE A 107 -27.12 -19.61 -10.71
CA ILE A 107 -26.36 -18.38 -10.92
C ILE A 107 -24.92 -18.67 -11.37
N CYS A 108 -24.25 -19.64 -10.73
CA CYS A 108 -22.87 -20.03 -11.08
C CYS A 108 -22.78 -20.52 -12.54
N ARG A 109 -23.73 -21.34 -12.98
CA ARG A 109 -23.80 -21.84 -14.36
C ARG A 109 -23.95 -20.69 -15.35
N LEU A 110 -24.89 -19.78 -15.12
CA LEU A 110 -25.12 -18.62 -15.96
C LEU A 110 -23.92 -17.69 -16.02
N LEU A 111 -23.29 -17.38 -14.89
CA LEU A 111 -22.09 -16.54 -14.81
C LEU A 111 -20.79 -17.23 -15.24
N ARG A 112 -20.86 -18.52 -15.63
CA ARG A 112 -19.71 -19.34 -16.04
C ARG A 112 -18.61 -19.36 -14.97
N VAL A 113 -19.00 -19.63 -13.72
CA VAL A 113 -18.08 -19.83 -12.57
C VAL A 113 -18.41 -21.13 -11.85
N HIS A 114 -17.40 -21.74 -11.24
CA HIS A 114 -17.63 -22.99 -10.52
C HIS A 114 -18.15 -22.72 -9.09
N PRO A 115 -19.17 -23.47 -8.60
CA PRO A 115 -19.71 -23.29 -7.25
C PRO A 115 -18.67 -23.43 -6.14
N SER A 116 -17.69 -24.35 -6.28
CA SER A 116 -16.61 -24.50 -5.29
C SER A 116 -15.78 -23.22 -5.14
N GLY A 117 -15.49 -22.53 -6.26
CA GLY A 117 -14.80 -21.25 -6.24
C GLY A 117 -15.57 -20.17 -5.49
N PHE A 118 -16.90 -20.14 -5.64
CA PHE A 118 -17.75 -19.24 -4.87
C PHE A 118 -17.71 -19.53 -3.37
N TYR A 119 -17.86 -20.80 -2.95
CA TYR A 119 -17.83 -21.16 -1.54
C TYR A 119 -16.45 -20.95 -0.91
N THR A 120 -15.38 -21.21 -1.65
CA THR A 120 -14.01 -20.89 -1.20
C THR A 120 -13.84 -19.38 -1.01
N TRP A 121 -14.33 -18.58 -1.97
CA TRP A 121 -14.30 -17.12 -1.86
C TRP A 121 -15.17 -16.62 -0.69
N LEU A 122 -16.32 -17.25 -0.43
CA LEU A 122 -17.18 -16.86 0.69
C LEU A 122 -16.51 -17.09 2.04
N LYS A 123 -15.71 -18.16 2.18
CA LYS A 123 -14.89 -18.41 3.37
C LYS A 123 -13.68 -17.48 3.47
N ASN A 124 -13.00 -17.26 2.35
CA ASN A 124 -11.79 -16.46 2.25
C ASN A 124 -11.90 -15.46 1.09
N PRO A 125 -12.49 -14.26 1.30
CA PRO A 125 -12.72 -13.28 0.23
C PRO A 125 -11.44 -12.73 -0.41
N LEU A 126 -10.33 -12.74 0.34
CA LEU A 126 -9.03 -12.32 -0.13
C LEU A 126 -8.20 -13.53 -0.59
N SER A 127 -7.63 -13.45 -1.79
CA SER A 127 -6.67 -14.45 -2.25
C SER A 127 -5.40 -14.42 -1.38
N ARG A 128 -4.63 -15.51 -1.36
CA ARG A 128 -3.33 -15.58 -0.67
C ARG A 128 -2.44 -14.39 -1.04
N ARG A 129 -2.39 -14.04 -2.33
CA ARG A 129 -1.65 -12.85 -2.82
C ARG A 129 -2.22 -11.54 -2.26
N ALA A 130 -3.54 -11.40 -2.16
CA ALA A 130 -4.16 -10.17 -1.64
C ALA A 130 -3.93 -10.00 -0.13
N ASN A 131 -3.91 -11.10 0.63
CA ASN A 131 -3.55 -11.07 2.05
C ASN A 131 -2.09 -10.66 2.24
N GLU A 132 -1.19 -11.21 1.42
CA GLU A 132 0.22 -10.86 1.43
C GLU A 132 0.46 -9.41 0.97
N ASP A 133 -0.27 -8.93 -0.06
CA ASP A 133 -0.23 -7.54 -0.47
C ASP A 133 -0.70 -6.60 0.65
N LYS A 134 -1.74 -6.98 1.41
CA LYS A 134 -2.21 -6.21 2.57
C LYS A 134 -1.14 -6.16 3.65
N ARG A 135 -0.59 -7.32 4.06
CA ARG A 135 0.47 -7.42 5.07
C ARG A 135 1.68 -6.55 4.72
N GLN A 136 2.17 -6.65 3.48
CA GLN A 136 3.29 -5.83 3.02
C GLN A 136 2.95 -4.34 2.93
N THR A 137 1.70 -4.00 2.61
CA THR A 137 1.26 -2.59 2.61
C THR A 137 1.27 -2.00 4.02
N ASP A 138 0.86 -2.76 5.03
CA ASP A 138 0.89 -2.32 6.43
C ASP A 138 2.34 -2.08 6.91
N LEU A 139 3.28 -2.96 6.54
CA LEU A 139 4.72 -2.76 6.80
C LEU A 139 5.28 -1.53 6.08
N LEU A 140 4.90 -1.31 4.82
CA LEU A 140 5.30 -0.13 4.06
C LEU A 140 4.78 1.18 4.66
N LEU A 141 3.54 1.19 5.15
CA LEU A 141 2.96 2.35 5.84
C LEU A 141 3.74 2.65 7.11
N LYS A 142 4.04 1.64 7.92
CA LYS A 142 4.82 1.79 9.15
C LYS A 142 6.22 2.35 8.86
N ALA A 143 6.97 1.77 7.93
CA ALA A 143 8.28 2.25 7.53
C ALA A 143 8.23 3.69 6.98
N TRP A 144 7.19 4.02 6.23
CA TRP A 144 6.99 5.38 5.73
C TRP A 144 6.72 6.39 6.85
N GLU A 145 5.92 6.03 7.85
CA GLU A 145 5.68 6.86 9.03
C GLU A 145 6.93 7.05 9.87
N GLU A 146 7.71 6.00 10.10
CA GLU A 146 8.99 6.03 10.81
C GLU A 146 10.03 6.92 10.11
N SER A 147 9.99 6.98 8.77
CA SER A 147 10.82 7.91 7.98
C SER A 147 10.35 9.38 8.07
N GLY A 148 9.30 9.68 8.81
CA GLY A 148 8.66 10.99 8.82
C GLY A 148 7.90 11.33 7.54
N LYS A 149 7.43 10.32 6.82
CA LYS A 149 6.71 10.41 5.54
C LYS A 149 7.55 10.99 4.39
N VAL A 150 8.85 10.70 4.42
CA VAL A 150 9.85 11.22 3.47
C VAL A 150 10.20 10.22 2.38
N TYR A 151 10.27 8.91 2.73
CA TYR A 151 10.78 7.88 1.84
C TYR A 151 9.86 7.60 0.66
N GLY A 152 10.49 7.34 -0.48
CA GLY A 152 9.82 6.79 -1.66
C GLY A 152 10.05 5.28 -1.77
N TYR A 153 9.41 4.63 -2.73
CA TYR A 153 9.37 3.18 -2.88
C TYR A 153 10.75 2.49 -2.87
N ARG A 154 11.82 3.14 -3.37
CA ARG A 154 13.17 2.53 -3.38
C ARG A 154 13.74 2.36 -1.98
N LYS A 155 13.63 3.38 -1.13
CA LYS A 155 14.09 3.31 0.25
C LYS A 155 13.19 2.42 1.11
N LEU A 156 11.88 2.46 0.85
CA LEU A 156 10.92 1.56 1.52
C LEU A 156 11.12 0.10 1.12
N HIS A 157 11.55 -0.17 -0.12
CA HIS A 157 11.93 -1.51 -0.54
C HIS A 157 13.15 -2.01 0.24
N ASP A 158 14.15 -1.15 0.41
CA ASP A 158 15.34 -1.44 1.16
C ASP A 158 15.04 -1.66 2.67
N ASP A 159 14.13 -0.86 3.25
CA ASP A 159 13.66 -1.07 4.62
C ASP A 159 12.95 -2.42 4.81
N LEU A 160 12.20 -2.88 3.80
CA LEU A 160 11.58 -4.21 3.84
C LEU A 160 12.62 -5.34 3.75
N LEU A 161 13.66 -5.17 2.91
CA LEU A 161 14.75 -6.14 2.83
C LEU A 161 15.51 -6.25 4.17
N ASP A 162 15.77 -5.12 4.84
CA ASP A 162 16.38 -5.08 6.18
C ASP A 162 15.53 -5.80 7.24
N GLN A 163 14.21 -5.80 7.07
CA GLN A 163 13.27 -6.54 7.91
C GLN A 163 13.17 -8.04 7.55
N GLY A 164 13.94 -8.51 6.55
CA GLY A 164 13.92 -9.89 6.08
C GLY A 164 12.80 -10.22 5.10
N GLU A 165 12.08 -9.22 4.56
CA GLU A 165 11.00 -9.43 3.60
C GLU A 165 11.52 -9.68 2.19
N ILE A 166 11.03 -10.73 1.54
CA ILE A 166 11.36 -11.04 0.15
C ILE A 166 10.32 -10.41 -0.78
N CYS A 167 10.67 -9.32 -1.42
CA CYS A 167 9.79 -8.64 -2.36
C CYS A 167 10.60 -7.98 -3.49
N CYS A 168 9.99 -7.81 -4.66
CA CYS A 168 10.63 -7.09 -5.76
C CYS A 168 10.29 -5.59 -5.73
N PRO A 169 11.18 -4.71 -6.23
CA PRO A 169 10.95 -3.26 -6.27
C PRO A 169 9.65 -2.85 -6.98
N ASN A 170 9.29 -3.56 -8.05
CA ASN A 170 8.06 -3.29 -8.81
C ASN A 170 6.79 -3.57 -7.99
N ARG A 171 6.81 -4.60 -7.15
CA ARG A 171 5.70 -4.89 -6.24
C ARG A 171 5.55 -3.78 -5.20
N VAL A 172 6.65 -3.35 -4.59
CA VAL A 172 6.65 -2.23 -3.64
C VAL A 172 6.15 -0.96 -4.30
N ALA A 173 6.63 -0.62 -5.51
CA ALA A 173 6.16 0.54 -6.27
C ALA A 173 4.65 0.51 -6.56
N ARG A 174 4.10 -0.69 -6.81
CA ARG A 174 2.65 -0.88 -6.99
C ARG A 174 1.89 -0.67 -5.68
N LEU A 175 2.35 -1.29 -4.59
CA LEU A 175 1.69 -1.21 -3.29
C LEU A 175 1.72 0.21 -2.73
N THR A 176 2.86 0.90 -2.80
CA THR A 176 2.99 2.30 -2.37
C THR A 176 2.08 3.23 -3.15
N ARG A 177 1.92 3.01 -4.47
CA ARG A 177 0.97 3.78 -5.29
C ARG A 177 -0.48 3.54 -4.86
N LEU A 178 -0.86 2.30 -4.62
CA LEU A 178 -2.22 1.95 -4.17
C LEU A 178 -2.53 2.49 -2.77
N ALA A 179 -1.54 2.50 -1.88
CA ALA A 179 -1.65 3.04 -0.53
C ALA A 179 -1.54 4.59 -0.47
N GLY A 180 -1.32 5.26 -1.62
CA GLY A 180 -1.17 6.72 -1.65
C GLY A 180 0.15 7.22 -1.03
N ILE A 181 1.12 6.35 -0.80
CA ILE A 181 2.43 6.70 -0.26
C ILE A 181 3.21 7.50 -1.30
N LYS A 182 3.66 8.69 -0.93
CA LYS A 182 4.41 9.59 -1.81
C LYS A 182 5.72 10.02 -1.15
N ALA A 183 6.81 9.98 -1.93
CA ALA A 183 8.08 10.58 -1.50
C ALA A 183 7.96 12.11 -1.43
N GLN A 184 8.74 12.71 -0.54
CA GLN A 184 8.93 14.17 -0.56
C GLN A 184 9.83 14.55 -1.74
N ILE A 185 9.25 15.15 -2.77
CA ILE A 185 9.96 15.60 -3.97
C ILE A 185 10.22 17.11 -3.84
N GLY A 186 11.47 17.53 -4.12
CA GLY A 186 11.82 18.95 -4.16
C GLY A 186 11.30 19.64 -5.42
N TYR A 187 11.04 20.94 -5.31
CA TYR A 187 10.72 21.76 -6.48
C TYR A 187 11.97 21.94 -7.35
N LYS A 188 11.84 21.80 -8.66
CA LYS A 188 12.87 22.21 -9.61
C LYS A 188 12.96 23.75 -9.58
N ARG A 189 14.02 24.28 -8.98
CA ARG A 189 14.33 25.72 -9.01
C ARG A 189 15.39 25.94 -10.09
N ARG A 190 15.17 26.93 -10.97
CA ARG A 190 16.23 27.38 -11.89
C ARG A 190 17.24 28.16 -11.08
N PRO A 191 18.58 27.96 -11.28
CA PRO A 191 19.61 28.77 -10.65
C PRO A 191 19.44 30.22 -11.07
N GLY A 192 19.48 31.13 -10.11
CA GLY A 192 19.59 32.57 -10.38
C GLY A 192 21.03 32.95 -10.71
N ILE A 193 21.22 33.97 -11.56
CA ILE A 193 22.53 34.51 -11.86
C ILE A 193 22.83 35.59 -10.83
N TYR A 194 23.87 35.40 -10.03
CA TYR A 194 24.36 36.40 -9.07
C TYR A 194 25.69 36.98 -9.57
N GLY A 195 25.71 38.27 -9.82
CA GLY A 195 26.93 39.02 -10.18
C GLY A 195 27.38 39.98 -9.05
N GLY A 196 28.66 40.04 -8.81
CA GLY A 196 29.29 40.97 -7.85
C GLY A 196 30.81 40.72 -7.75
N ARG A 197 31.66 41.69 -7.39
CA ARG A 197 33.14 41.62 -7.34
C ARG A 197 33.70 40.92 -6.07
N PRO A 198 34.85 40.22 -6.14
CA PRO A 198 35.43 39.44 -5.02
C PRO A 198 36.15 40.30 -3.97
N ALA A 199 35.97 39.92 -2.67
CA ALA A 199 36.95 40.17 -1.64
C ALA A 199 37.95 39.00 -1.62
N VAL A 200 39.12 39.20 -1.04
CA VAL A 200 40.30 38.32 -0.94
C VAL A 200 40.04 36.84 -1.33
N ALA A 201 40.70 36.40 -2.41
CA ALA A 201 40.54 35.04 -2.90
C ALA A 201 41.43 34.07 -2.11
N ILE A 202 40.81 33.19 -1.34
CA ILE A 202 41.41 31.94 -0.88
C ILE A 202 41.15 30.92 -2.00
N ASP A 203 42.19 30.17 -2.39
CA ASP A 203 42.09 29.22 -3.50
C ASP A 203 41.07 28.10 -3.24
N ASN A 204 40.38 27.70 -4.28
CA ASN A 204 39.49 26.55 -4.24
C ASN A 204 40.32 25.25 -4.32
N THR A 205 40.89 24.85 -3.22
CA THR A 205 41.70 23.61 -3.12
C THR A 205 40.84 22.33 -3.22
N LEU A 206 39.57 22.43 -2.82
CA LEU A 206 38.64 21.28 -2.94
C LEU A 206 38.31 20.92 -4.40
N ASP A 207 38.21 21.93 -5.26
CA ASP A 207 37.91 21.83 -6.70
C ASP A 207 36.89 20.75 -7.07
N ARG A 208 35.78 20.70 -6.32
CA ARG A 208 34.68 19.73 -6.49
C ARG A 208 35.05 18.26 -6.27
N GLN A 209 36.18 17.97 -5.68
CA GLN A 209 36.57 16.62 -5.27
C GLN A 209 35.79 16.19 -4.03
N PHE A 210 34.48 15.95 -4.22
CA PHE A 210 33.59 15.57 -3.12
C PHE A 210 33.70 14.10 -2.70
N ASP A 211 34.45 13.29 -3.42
CA ASP A 211 34.69 11.89 -3.11
C ASP A 211 36.06 11.76 -2.40
N VAL A 212 36.01 11.72 -1.07
CA VAL A 212 37.19 11.58 -0.21
C VAL A 212 37.32 10.14 0.31
N ALA A 213 38.56 9.69 0.45
CA ALA A 213 38.88 8.27 0.74
C ALA A 213 38.62 7.86 2.19
N ALA A 214 38.61 8.82 3.13
CA ALA A 214 38.54 8.53 4.57
C ALA A 214 37.78 9.67 5.31
N PRO A 215 37.24 9.39 6.50
CA PRO A 215 36.72 10.43 7.38
C PRO A 215 37.76 11.49 7.73
N ASP A 216 37.29 12.68 8.01
CA ASP A 216 38.10 13.80 8.52
C ASP A 216 39.25 14.24 7.59
N LYS A 217 39.11 14.01 6.27
CA LYS A 217 40.02 14.58 5.26
C LYS A 217 39.54 15.89 4.71
N ALA A 218 38.21 16.01 4.50
CA ALA A 218 37.62 17.25 4.03
C ALA A 218 36.22 17.45 4.63
N TRP A 219 35.99 18.62 5.15
CA TRP A 219 34.70 19.08 5.67
C TRP A 219 34.16 20.22 4.81
N VAL A 220 32.85 20.36 4.73
CA VAL A 220 32.18 21.51 4.13
C VAL A 220 31.34 22.23 5.17
N THR A 221 31.28 23.53 5.09
CA THR A 221 30.48 24.36 5.98
C THR A 221 29.69 25.40 5.19
N ASP A 222 28.50 25.72 5.70
CA ASP A 222 27.61 26.72 5.10
C ASP A 222 26.56 27.17 6.12
N ILE A 223 25.89 28.28 5.84
CA ILE A 223 24.87 28.89 6.68
C ILE A 223 23.55 28.93 5.91
N THR A 224 22.47 28.58 6.59
CA THR A 224 21.12 28.82 6.07
C THR A 224 20.26 29.51 7.09
N TYR A 225 19.13 30.10 6.67
CA TYR A 225 18.16 30.71 7.56
C TYR A 225 16.84 29.91 7.59
N ILE A 226 16.20 29.97 8.76
CA ILE A 226 14.90 29.36 9.05
C ILE A 226 13.97 30.46 9.53
N ARG A 227 12.81 30.60 8.91
CA ARG A 227 11.81 31.60 9.29
C ARG A 227 10.97 31.08 10.46
N THR A 228 10.86 31.90 11.51
CA THR A 228 9.97 31.71 12.66
C THR A 228 9.06 32.92 12.84
N CYS A 229 8.07 32.84 13.73
CA CYS A 229 7.24 34.00 14.08
C CYS A 229 8.03 35.08 14.81
N GLU A 230 9.15 34.75 15.49
CA GLU A 230 10.06 35.67 16.15
C GLU A 230 11.12 36.28 15.20
N GLY A 231 11.07 35.96 13.90
CA GLY A 231 12.06 36.36 12.91
C GLY A 231 12.93 35.22 12.43
N PHE A 232 14.07 35.53 11.81
CA PHE A 232 14.98 34.52 11.31
C PHE A 232 15.84 33.89 12.41
N ALA A 233 16.09 32.60 12.26
CA ALA A 233 17.13 31.86 12.95
C ALA A 233 18.15 31.37 11.92
N TYR A 234 19.43 31.49 12.20
CA TYR A 234 20.52 31.14 11.30
C TYR A 234 21.17 29.87 11.78
N LEU A 235 21.23 28.87 10.90
CA LEU A 235 21.82 27.55 11.15
C LEU A 235 23.11 27.43 10.35
N ALA A 236 24.25 27.25 11.06
CA ALA A 236 25.53 26.86 10.49
C ALA A 236 25.69 25.35 10.66
N VAL A 237 26.25 24.69 9.67
CA VAL A 237 26.54 23.22 9.71
C VAL A 237 27.95 22.95 9.23
N VAL A 238 28.55 21.88 9.77
CA VAL A 238 29.81 21.30 9.28
C VAL A 238 29.53 19.84 8.93
N ILE A 239 29.83 19.45 7.70
CA ILE A 239 29.52 18.14 7.13
C ILE A 239 30.81 17.47 6.68
N ASP A 240 31.05 16.24 7.11
CA ASP A 240 32.14 15.42 6.61
C ASP A 240 31.81 14.92 5.19
N LEU A 241 32.70 15.17 4.24
CA LEU A 241 32.51 14.78 2.84
C LEU A 241 32.56 13.26 2.64
N TYR A 242 33.21 12.52 3.51
CA TYR A 242 33.29 11.07 3.40
C TYR A 242 31.93 10.40 3.56
N SER A 243 31.29 10.63 4.70
CA SER A 243 30.04 9.96 5.08
C SER A 243 28.78 10.81 4.84
N ARG A 244 28.96 12.09 4.55
CA ARG A 244 27.87 13.11 4.55
C ARG A 244 27.27 13.33 5.94
N ARG A 245 27.96 12.97 6.99
CA ARG A 245 27.53 13.18 8.38
C ARG A 245 27.64 14.64 8.76
N VAL A 246 26.60 15.20 9.38
CA VAL A 246 26.68 16.48 10.04
C VAL A 246 27.42 16.29 11.36
N ILE A 247 28.66 16.74 11.42
CA ILE A 247 29.56 16.56 12.55
C ILE A 247 29.51 17.71 13.53
N GLY A 248 29.09 18.90 13.07
CA GLY A 248 28.89 20.06 13.92
C GLY A 248 27.76 20.96 13.36
N TRP A 249 27.06 21.61 14.26
CA TRP A 249 26.04 22.58 13.90
C TRP A 249 25.77 23.55 15.07
N ALA A 250 25.35 24.77 14.73
CA ALA A 250 24.93 25.76 15.71
C ALA A 250 23.81 26.64 15.13
N MET A 251 22.99 27.17 15.99
CA MET A 251 21.86 27.99 15.57
C MET A 251 21.74 29.24 16.44
N GLN A 252 21.65 30.43 15.82
CA GLN A 252 21.57 31.70 16.48
C GLN A 252 20.54 32.63 15.83
N SER A 253 20.17 33.72 16.53
CA SER A 253 19.23 34.73 16.02
C SER A 253 19.86 35.70 15.00
N ARG A 254 21.19 35.75 14.90
CA ARG A 254 21.95 36.59 13.99
C ARG A 254 22.96 35.80 13.18
N GLN A 255 23.23 36.25 11.97
CA GLN A 255 24.25 35.67 11.09
C GLN A 255 25.63 36.28 11.38
N THR A 256 26.25 35.87 12.47
CA THR A 256 27.56 36.34 12.92
C THR A 256 28.64 35.28 12.71
N THR A 257 29.94 35.63 12.83
CA THR A 257 31.03 34.66 12.82
C THR A 257 30.90 33.65 13.95
N ASP A 258 30.32 34.02 15.11
CA ASP A 258 30.14 33.14 16.26
C ASP A 258 29.35 31.88 15.93
N VAL A 259 28.29 31.96 15.09
CA VAL A 259 27.50 30.77 14.76
C VAL A 259 28.29 29.74 13.98
N VAL A 260 29.19 30.17 13.09
CA VAL A 260 30.04 29.22 12.33
C VAL A 260 31.16 28.69 13.20
N LEU A 261 31.75 29.51 14.08
CA LEU A 261 32.77 29.06 15.04
C LEU A 261 32.20 28.03 16.03
N GLN A 262 30.99 28.22 16.55
CA GLN A 262 30.34 27.24 17.42
C GLN A 262 30.07 25.92 16.70
N ALA A 263 29.60 25.95 15.45
CA ALA A 263 29.41 24.76 14.65
C ALA A 263 30.73 24.04 14.40
N LEU A 264 31.80 24.75 14.09
CA LEU A 264 33.13 24.22 13.85
C LEU A 264 33.77 23.66 15.14
N LEU A 265 33.60 24.34 16.26
CA LEU A 265 34.07 23.90 17.57
C LEU A 265 33.42 22.54 17.95
N MET A 266 32.10 22.39 17.74
CA MET A 266 31.41 21.15 17.94
C MET A 266 32.00 20.03 17.04
N ALA A 267 32.28 20.33 15.76
CA ALA A 267 32.88 19.36 14.83
C ALA A 267 34.26 18.91 15.30
N VAL A 268 35.14 19.86 15.67
CA VAL A 268 36.48 19.55 16.19
C VAL A 268 36.42 18.72 17.47
N TRP A 269 35.54 19.03 18.41
CA TRP A 269 35.41 18.27 19.65
C TRP A 269 34.87 16.87 19.45
N ARG A 270 33.96 16.69 18.52
CA ARG A 270 33.39 15.35 18.20
C ARG A 270 34.41 14.47 17.46
N ARG A 271 35.20 15.06 16.57
CA ARG A 271 36.09 14.31 15.66
C ARG A 271 37.51 14.18 16.18
N LYS A 272 38.01 15.21 16.87
CA LYS A 272 39.40 15.28 17.38
C LYS A 272 40.41 14.91 16.30
N PRO A 273 40.40 15.56 15.14
CA PRO A 273 41.22 15.21 14.01
C PRO A 273 42.71 15.28 14.40
N LYS A 274 43.46 14.26 14.05
CA LYS A 274 44.92 14.20 14.28
C LYS A 274 45.72 14.85 13.15
N ASP A 275 45.20 14.70 11.93
CA ASP A 275 45.82 15.21 10.71
C ASP A 275 45.19 16.57 10.34
N LYS A 276 45.80 17.20 9.31
CA LYS A 276 45.22 18.40 8.69
C LYS A 276 43.92 18.07 7.98
N VAL A 277 42.90 18.83 8.25
CA VAL A 277 41.58 18.67 7.61
C VAL A 277 41.31 19.89 6.72
N LEU A 278 40.90 19.64 5.48
CA LEU A 278 40.45 20.69 4.59
C LEU A 278 39.03 21.10 4.99
N ILE A 279 38.81 22.41 5.29
CA ILE A 279 37.49 22.98 5.51
C ILE A 279 37.10 23.90 4.34
N HIS A 280 36.04 23.52 3.63
CA HIS A 280 35.54 24.27 2.48
C HIS A 280 34.31 25.09 2.83
N SER A 281 34.28 26.35 2.45
CA SER A 281 33.18 27.29 2.68
C SER A 281 32.83 28.08 1.42
N ASP A 282 31.68 28.76 1.43
CA ASP A 282 31.40 29.81 0.48
C ASP A 282 32.21 31.10 0.82
N GLN A 283 32.03 32.15 0.02
CA GLN A 283 32.70 33.46 0.24
C GLN A 283 31.91 34.40 1.18
N GLY A 284 31.16 33.84 2.12
CA GLY A 284 30.46 34.65 3.14
C GLY A 284 31.42 35.41 4.04
N SER A 285 31.02 36.63 4.45
CA SER A 285 31.85 37.48 5.33
C SER A 285 32.24 36.82 6.65
N GLN A 286 31.46 35.85 7.13
CA GLN A 286 31.74 35.06 8.35
C GLN A 286 32.99 34.20 8.19
N PHE A 287 33.25 33.70 6.99
CA PHE A 287 34.38 32.81 6.69
C PHE A 287 35.65 33.55 6.28
N THR A 288 35.58 34.89 6.16
CA THR A 288 36.75 35.74 5.86
C THR A 288 37.20 36.54 7.06
N SER A 289 36.63 36.36 8.25
CA SER A 289 36.96 37.07 9.47
C SER A 289 38.31 36.61 10.06
N MET A 290 38.94 37.47 10.81
CA MET A 290 40.19 37.19 11.54
C MET A 290 40.01 36.08 12.56
N ASP A 291 38.86 36.06 13.25
CA ASP A 291 38.52 35.02 14.24
C ASP A 291 38.42 33.64 13.61
N TRP A 292 37.78 33.57 12.43
CA TRP A 292 37.74 32.33 11.64
C TRP A 292 39.12 31.84 11.26
N ALA A 293 39.95 32.71 10.69
CA ALA A 293 41.32 32.35 10.29
C ALA A 293 42.19 31.98 11.50
N SER A 294 42.05 32.62 12.65
CA SER A 294 42.72 32.26 13.89
C SER A 294 42.31 30.90 14.40
N PHE A 295 41.01 30.60 14.42
CA PHE A 295 40.47 29.31 14.83
C PHE A 295 41.01 28.17 13.96
N LEU A 296 41.01 28.33 12.63
CA LEU A 296 41.55 27.33 11.71
C LEU A 296 42.99 26.97 11.98
N ARG A 297 43.84 27.99 12.21
CA ARG A 297 45.26 27.83 12.54
C ARG A 297 45.47 27.05 13.83
N HIS A 298 44.68 27.33 14.88
CA HIS A 298 44.81 26.67 16.18
C HIS A 298 44.40 25.18 16.14
N HIS A 299 43.54 24.85 15.19
CA HIS A 299 42.98 23.48 15.10
C HIS A 299 43.49 22.67 13.90
N ASN A 300 44.61 23.06 13.26
CA ASN A 300 45.19 22.40 12.10
C ASN A 300 44.20 22.24 10.90
N LEU A 301 43.31 23.18 10.71
CA LEU A 301 42.38 23.20 9.61
C LEU A 301 42.91 24.04 8.45
N VAL A 302 42.81 23.51 7.23
CA VAL A 302 43.21 24.20 6.00
C VAL A 302 41.99 24.77 5.30
N HIS A 303 41.97 26.08 5.05
CA HIS A 303 40.85 26.73 4.43
C HIS A 303 40.83 26.57 2.90
N SER A 304 39.68 26.26 2.34
CA SER A 304 39.36 26.28 0.92
C SER A 304 38.06 27.05 0.71
N MET A 305 37.99 27.88 -0.31
CA MET A 305 36.78 28.67 -0.60
C MET A 305 36.23 28.39 -1.98
N SER A 306 34.93 28.41 -2.09
CA SER A 306 34.22 28.29 -3.39
C SER A 306 34.58 29.46 -4.30
N ARG A 307 34.64 29.20 -5.59
CA ARG A 307 34.71 30.29 -6.59
C ARG A 307 33.45 31.14 -6.53
N ARG A 308 33.60 32.41 -6.72
CA ARG A 308 32.50 33.36 -6.59
C ARG A 308 31.36 33.09 -7.56
N GLY A 309 30.13 33.11 -7.04
CA GLY A 309 28.94 32.86 -7.84
C GLY A 309 28.79 31.42 -8.31
N ASN A 310 29.67 30.51 -7.87
CA ASN A 310 29.64 29.12 -8.26
C ASN A 310 29.07 28.25 -7.13
N CYS A 311 27.76 28.12 -7.12
CA CYS A 311 27.05 27.27 -6.14
C CYS A 311 27.42 25.78 -6.20
N HIS A 312 27.99 25.31 -7.32
CA HIS A 312 28.41 23.91 -7.46
C HIS A 312 29.64 23.58 -6.62
N ASP A 313 30.43 24.53 -6.21
CA ASP A 313 31.62 24.30 -5.41
C ASP A 313 31.28 23.93 -3.95
N ASN A 314 30.07 24.31 -3.44
CA ASN A 314 29.56 23.91 -2.11
C ASN A 314 28.28 23.03 -2.21
N ALA A 315 28.15 22.27 -3.27
CA ALA A 315 26.95 21.50 -3.60
C ALA A 315 26.49 20.52 -2.48
N VAL A 316 27.41 20.04 -1.64
CA VAL A 316 27.10 19.09 -0.57
C VAL A 316 26.33 19.78 0.55
N ALA A 317 26.78 20.93 1.01
CA ALA A 317 26.08 21.70 2.04
C ALA A 317 24.70 22.20 1.51
N GLU A 318 24.65 22.68 0.26
CA GLU A 318 23.39 23.04 -0.39
C GLU A 318 22.42 21.86 -0.49
N SER A 319 22.92 20.67 -0.84
CA SER A 319 22.12 19.45 -0.90
C SER A 319 21.55 19.11 0.48
N PHE A 320 22.34 19.17 1.55
CA PHE A 320 21.87 18.98 2.92
C PHE A 320 20.76 19.97 3.28
N PHE A 321 20.97 21.26 3.05
CA PHE A 321 19.94 22.27 3.34
C PHE A 321 18.66 22.09 2.53
N ASN A 322 18.77 21.69 1.29
CA ASN A 322 17.60 21.34 0.49
C ASN A 322 16.83 20.15 1.08
N LEU A 323 17.52 19.16 1.62
CA LEU A 323 16.92 18.02 2.32
C LEU A 323 16.23 18.50 3.60
N LEU A 324 16.95 19.16 4.48
CA LEU A 324 16.41 19.70 5.74
C LEU A 324 15.16 20.56 5.51
N LYS A 325 15.25 21.53 4.58
CA LYS A 325 14.13 22.43 4.26
C LYS A 325 12.92 21.67 3.71
N ARG A 326 13.13 20.69 2.84
CA ARG A 326 12.07 19.90 2.23
C ARG A 326 11.45 18.91 3.20
N GLU A 327 12.28 18.22 3.97
CA GLU A 327 11.87 17.11 4.81
C GLU A 327 11.27 17.58 6.15
N ARG A 328 11.67 18.76 6.65
CA ARG A 328 11.25 19.31 7.95
C ARG A 328 10.75 20.75 7.87
N ILE A 329 11.61 21.70 7.54
CA ILE A 329 11.37 23.13 7.80
C ILE A 329 10.14 23.67 7.06
N ARG A 330 9.97 23.36 5.77
CA ARG A 330 8.85 23.85 4.95
C ARG A 330 7.51 23.20 5.27
N ARG A 331 7.50 22.23 6.17
CA ARG A 331 6.31 21.49 6.57
C ARG A 331 5.68 22.02 7.87
N ARG A 332 6.34 22.98 8.51
CA ARG A 332 5.93 23.52 9.80
C ARG A 332 6.04 25.05 9.82
N VAL A 333 5.23 25.67 10.66
CA VAL A 333 5.35 27.07 11.04
C VAL A 333 5.86 27.08 12.48
N TYR A 334 7.06 27.61 12.70
CA TYR A 334 7.69 27.68 14.02
C TYR A 334 7.24 28.94 14.73
N ARG A 335 6.75 28.81 15.96
CA ARG A 335 6.34 29.95 16.79
C ARG A 335 7.56 30.68 17.33
N SER A 336 8.58 29.94 17.78
CA SER A 336 9.81 30.49 18.35
C SER A 336 11.07 29.93 17.64
N ARG A 337 12.21 30.60 17.88
CA ARG A 337 13.52 30.10 17.44
C ARG A 337 13.92 28.83 18.15
N ASP A 338 13.52 28.66 19.42
CA ASP A 338 13.81 27.48 20.21
C ASP A 338 13.04 26.25 19.67
N GLU A 339 11.77 26.42 19.27
CA GLU A 339 11.02 25.36 18.60
C GLU A 339 11.71 24.90 17.30
N ALA A 340 12.17 25.87 16.50
CA ALA A 340 12.91 25.57 15.28
C ALA A 340 14.25 24.87 15.57
N ARG A 341 14.96 25.28 16.62
CA ARG A 341 16.22 24.67 17.05
C ARG A 341 16.03 23.22 17.50
N GLN A 342 14.99 22.95 18.26
CA GLN A 342 14.66 21.60 18.72
C GLN A 342 14.32 20.67 17.55
N ASP A 343 13.53 21.14 16.58
CA ASP A 343 13.18 20.36 15.39
C ASP A 343 14.40 20.11 14.49
N VAL A 344 15.34 21.05 14.40
CA VAL A 344 16.63 20.86 13.71
C VAL A 344 17.51 19.85 14.44
N PHE A 345 17.56 19.91 15.77
CA PHE A 345 18.24 18.90 16.59
C PHE A 345 17.70 17.51 16.31
N ASP A 346 16.39 17.31 16.39
CA ASP A 346 15.74 16.04 16.14
C ASP A 346 16.01 15.54 14.70
N TYR A 347 15.98 16.45 13.74
CA TYR A 347 16.30 16.10 12.35
C TYR A 347 17.74 15.63 12.17
N ILE A 348 18.72 16.38 12.71
CA ILE A 348 20.15 16.07 12.52
C ILE A 348 20.56 14.85 13.34
N GLU A 349 20.30 14.89 14.66
CA GLU A 349 20.87 13.92 15.60
C GLU A 349 20.03 12.63 15.70
N MET A 350 18.70 12.70 15.55
CA MET A 350 17.85 11.55 15.75
C MET A 350 17.41 10.89 14.44
N PHE A 351 17.54 11.60 13.30
CA PHE A 351 17.10 11.07 12.01
C PHE A 351 18.18 11.11 10.94
N TYR A 352 18.71 12.28 10.56
CA TYR A 352 19.62 12.40 9.41
C TYR A 352 20.91 11.61 9.60
N ASN A 353 21.58 11.78 10.72
CA ASN A 353 22.84 11.10 10.99
C ASN A 353 22.66 9.58 11.25
N PRO A 354 21.73 9.13 12.15
CA PRO A 354 21.67 7.72 12.52
C PRO A 354 20.79 6.86 11.64
N LYS A 355 19.77 7.43 10.95
CA LYS A 355 18.72 6.63 10.27
C LYS A 355 18.57 6.92 8.80
N ARG A 356 18.81 8.19 8.37
CA ARG A 356 18.47 8.59 7.02
C ARG A 356 19.37 7.92 5.99
N LYS A 357 18.79 7.06 5.16
CA LYS A 357 19.51 6.33 4.10
C LYS A 357 19.98 7.24 2.97
N HIS A 358 21.22 7.07 2.56
CA HIS A 358 21.87 7.79 1.47
C HIS A 358 22.27 6.84 0.35
N VAL A 359 21.81 7.14 -0.87
CA VAL A 359 22.14 6.32 -2.05
C VAL A 359 23.65 6.23 -2.28
N ARG A 360 24.38 7.35 -2.08
CA ARG A 360 25.83 7.40 -2.22
C ARG A 360 26.55 6.46 -1.23
N ASN A 361 25.99 6.30 -0.05
CA ASN A 361 26.55 5.42 1.01
C ASN A 361 26.03 3.98 0.90
N GLY A 362 25.59 3.54 -0.26
CA GLY A 362 25.03 2.20 -0.42
C GLY A 362 23.75 1.96 0.37
N MET A 363 22.89 2.99 0.50
CA MET A 363 21.65 2.98 1.28
C MET A 363 21.87 2.95 2.81
N LEU A 364 23.06 3.13 3.29
CA LEU A 364 23.37 3.27 4.72
C LEU A 364 23.17 4.71 5.19
N SER A 365 22.88 4.87 6.48
CA SER A 365 22.93 6.17 7.14
C SER A 365 24.38 6.66 7.27
N PRO A 366 24.62 7.97 7.44
CA PRO A 366 25.99 8.48 7.64
C PRO A 366 26.76 7.79 8.76
N VAL A 367 26.09 7.50 9.88
CA VAL A 367 26.71 6.83 11.03
C VAL A 367 27.04 5.36 10.75
N GLU A 368 26.10 4.65 10.11
CA GLU A 368 26.31 3.24 9.75
C GLU A 368 27.41 3.07 8.72
N PHE A 369 27.46 3.96 7.74
CA PHE A 369 28.51 3.97 6.73
C PHE A 369 29.90 4.14 7.36
N GLU A 370 30.07 5.06 8.34
CA GLU A 370 31.34 5.22 9.07
C GLU A 370 31.68 3.98 9.93
N LYS A 371 30.67 3.31 10.52
CA LYS A 371 30.90 2.12 11.34
C LYS A 371 31.40 0.93 10.53
N GLN A 372 30.83 0.71 9.34
CA GLN A 372 31.26 -0.42 8.48
C GLN A 372 32.69 -0.30 7.97
N GLN A 373 33.22 0.91 7.85
CA GLN A 373 34.59 1.14 7.39
C GLN A 373 35.64 1.08 8.51
N LYS A 374 35.20 0.99 9.78
CA LYS A 374 36.11 0.84 10.94
C LYS A 374 36.46 -0.63 11.28
N ILE A 375 35.88 -1.58 10.50
CA ILE A 375 36.18 -3.00 10.57
C ILE A 375 37.17 -3.34 9.46
#